data_17dc127a5c5d45c3e667080bebb462aa
#
_entry.id   17dc127a5c5d45c3e667080bebb462aa
#
_cell.length_a   1.000
_cell.length_b   1.000
_cell.length_c   1.000
_cell.angle_alpha   90.00
_cell.angle_beta   90.00
_cell.angle_gamma   90.00
#
_symmetry.space_group_name_H-M   'P 1'
#
loop_
_entity.id
_entity.type
_entity.pdbx_description
1 polymer ?
#
loop_
_entity_poly.entity_id
_entity_poly.type
_entity_poly.pdbx_seq_one_letter_code
_entity_poly.pdbx_strand_id
1 'polypeptide(L)'
;MKRRLLTQVLLLGMVGAPAFAADPPLPAMQETPSLAEQVKSGALPPVDKRIPQQPLIVTRFAGGDGPGKHGGQLNMLISGSRDTRLMTVYSYTRLIAYDDKFKLHPDILESYEVKEGREFTLKLRAGHKWSDGHPFTTEDFRFFWEDVANDSELSPSGPSVELLVDGKPPKVEIIDERTIRYTWDKPNPYFIESQARAAPLFLFRPAHYLKKLHGKYTPEEEILKIHKGSRWANIFRRQDVMYGNSNVDMPTLNPWVLTTVPPAQRFVFARNPYYHRIDQKGQQLPYIDDVIMTVAATNLIPAKAGLGESDLQPRYINMRDYTFLQSSAKTSGVSVHLWKSGSGSQIALYPNLTASDEEWRKLMRDVRFRRALSLAIDREELNQAVYLGLAKPSNNTIMEGTELFKPEYATKWANHDPKLASKLLDEVGLNKRGSDGIRLLPDGRPATIVVEHASEETEDADALQLIGEFWKKVGIKMLTKPQTRENFRLRAFSGDAVMTAFAGVVTAAPTVDTSPKEFAPTMQGGLQWSRWGMFVESKGTKGEKCDLPSACKLIDYLREWETSADPAVRRKAWDQILTSSADEVFSIGTVNGIRQPVVVGPKVRNVPKEGYHAWDPGGYIGLYQPDTFWIRQ
;
A
#
# COMPACT_ATOMS: atom_id res chain seq x y z
N MET A 1 3.99 -73.66 17.85
CA MET A 1 3.45 -72.58 17.06
C MET A 1 3.24 -71.36 17.98
N LYS A 2 4.18 -70.45 18.03
CA LYS A 2 4.09 -69.20 18.84
C LYS A 2 3.70 -68.02 17.94
N ARG A 3 2.52 -67.45 18.16
CA ARG A 3 2.08 -66.19 17.53
C ARG A 3 2.76 -64.98 18.20
N ARG A 4 3.50 -64.21 17.45
CA ARG A 4 4.02 -62.88 17.88
C ARG A 4 2.97 -61.83 17.55
N LEU A 5 2.48 -61.13 18.57
CA LEU A 5 1.76 -59.84 18.41
C LEU A 5 2.79 -58.74 18.10
N LEU A 6 2.60 -58.04 16.99
CA LEU A 6 3.26 -56.77 16.70
C LEU A 6 2.39 -55.66 17.29
N THR A 7 2.91 -54.96 18.28
CA THR A 7 2.34 -53.70 18.79
C THR A 7 2.87 -52.57 17.94
N GLN A 8 2.00 -51.95 17.15
CA GLN A 8 2.33 -50.68 16.48
C GLN A 8 2.20 -49.54 17.49
N VAL A 9 3.32 -48.88 17.77
CA VAL A 9 3.36 -47.61 18.51
C VAL A 9 3.11 -46.47 17.51
N LEU A 10 1.96 -45.82 17.63
CA LEU A 10 1.69 -44.54 16.94
C LEU A 10 2.53 -43.45 17.64
N LEU A 11 3.56 -42.96 16.95
CA LEU A 11 4.22 -41.72 17.32
C LEU A 11 3.31 -40.54 16.85
N LEU A 12 2.60 -39.92 17.79
CA LEU A 12 2.04 -38.59 17.57
C LEU A 12 3.21 -37.60 17.48
N GLY A 13 3.47 -37.11 16.29
CA GLY A 13 4.37 -35.98 16.09
C GLY A 13 3.77 -34.72 16.71
N MET A 14 4.26 -34.30 17.87
CA MET A 14 4.05 -32.91 18.34
C MET A 14 4.79 -31.98 17.38
N VAL A 15 4.03 -31.26 16.56
CA VAL A 15 4.55 -30.07 15.84
C VAL A 15 4.79 -29.02 16.92
N GLY A 16 6.04 -28.87 17.32
CA GLY A 16 6.45 -27.84 18.26
C GLY A 16 6.18 -26.47 17.63
N ALA A 17 5.45 -25.62 18.35
CA ALA A 17 5.37 -24.19 18.04
C ALA A 17 6.81 -23.63 17.93
N PRO A 18 7.09 -22.71 16.99
CA PRO A 18 8.40 -22.09 16.91
C PRO A 18 8.68 -21.40 18.26
N ALA A 19 9.71 -21.86 18.96
CA ALA A 19 10.21 -21.18 20.14
C ALA A 19 10.71 -19.82 19.67
N PHE A 20 10.01 -18.75 20.04
CA PHE A 20 10.55 -17.40 19.92
C PHE A 20 11.83 -17.37 20.76
N ALA A 21 12.94 -16.95 20.12
CA ALA A 21 14.18 -16.72 20.86
C ALA A 21 13.86 -15.75 22.00
N ALA A 22 14.33 -16.06 23.20
CA ALA A 22 14.15 -15.18 24.35
C ALA A 22 14.66 -13.78 23.96
N ASP A 23 13.85 -12.74 24.24
CA ASP A 23 14.24 -11.37 23.97
C ASP A 23 15.60 -11.11 24.62
N PRO A 24 16.53 -10.44 23.92
CA PRO A 24 17.83 -10.10 24.50
C PRO A 24 17.62 -9.28 25.78
N PRO A 25 18.51 -9.39 26.77
CA PRO A 25 18.38 -8.62 27.99
C PRO A 25 18.33 -7.12 27.67
N LEU A 26 17.44 -6.40 28.36
CA LEU A 26 17.24 -4.95 28.12
C LEU A 26 18.54 -4.20 28.36
N PRO A 27 18.99 -3.36 27.42
CA PRO A 27 20.13 -2.48 27.64
C PRO A 27 19.79 -1.42 28.70
N ALA A 28 20.82 -0.83 29.31
CA ALA A 28 20.63 0.31 30.21
C ALA A 28 20.04 1.49 29.42
N MET A 29 18.86 1.97 29.85
CA MET A 29 18.14 3.06 29.15
C MET A 29 18.91 4.36 29.22
N GLN A 30 18.98 5.09 28.12
CA GLN A 30 19.61 6.39 28.01
C GLN A 30 18.54 7.46 27.78
N GLU A 31 18.60 8.56 28.57
CA GLU A 31 17.68 9.66 28.37
C GLU A 31 17.96 10.39 27.05
N THR A 32 16.90 10.77 26.36
CA THR A 32 17.01 11.56 25.12
C THR A 32 17.47 12.98 25.44
N PRO A 33 18.57 13.48 24.84
CA PRO A 33 19.14 14.78 25.19
C PRO A 33 18.17 15.96 25.08
N SER A 34 17.32 16.00 24.02
CA SER A 34 16.32 17.06 23.83
C SER A 34 15.19 17.04 24.86
N LEU A 35 14.99 15.93 25.58
CA LEU A 35 13.97 15.79 26.63
C LEU A 35 14.52 15.93 28.05
N ALA A 36 15.84 16.01 28.22
CA ALA A 36 16.50 15.99 29.54
C ALA A 36 16.04 17.11 30.50
N GLU A 37 15.82 18.33 30.00
CA GLU A 37 15.33 19.45 30.83
C GLU A 37 13.86 19.23 31.25
N GLN A 38 13.03 18.66 30.42
CA GLN A 38 11.64 18.34 30.78
C GLN A 38 11.59 17.23 31.84
N VAL A 39 12.48 16.25 31.74
CA VAL A 39 12.61 15.20 32.78
C VAL A 39 13.14 15.80 34.10
N LYS A 40 14.15 16.65 34.04
CA LYS A 40 14.72 17.32 35.21
C LYS A 40 13.72 18.24 35.94
N SER A 41 12.85 18.91 35.16
CA SER A 41 11.78 19.76 35.72
C SER A 41 10.58 18.98 36.23
N GLY A 42 10.51 17.66 35.98
CA GLY A 42 9.35 16.82 36.29
C GLY A 42 8.17 16.96 35.30
N ALA A 43 8.35 17.72 34.21
CA ALA A 43 7.31 17.84 33.15
C ALA A 43 7.14 16.54 32.35
N LEU A 44 8.20 15.72 32.26
CA LEU A 44 8.14 14.37 31.70
C LEU A 44 8.71 13.35 32.72
N PRO A 45 8.16 12.12 32.77
CA PRO A 45 8.79 11.03 33.51
C PRO A 45 10.15 10.64 32.89
N PRO A 46 11.06 10.00 33.63
CA PRO A 46 12.28 9.40 33.08
C PRO A 46 11.95 8.37 31.99
N VAL A 47 12.91 8.11 31.08
CA VAL A 47 12.73 7.24 29.92
C VAL A 47 12.19 5.84 30.28
N ASP A 48 12.68 5.23 31.36
CA ASP A 48 12.24 3.92 31.87
C ASP A 48 10.78 3.88 32.34
N LYS A 49 10.18 5.05 32.60
CA LYS A 49 8.76 5.22 32.97
C LYS A 49 7.89 5.68 31.80
N ARG A 50 8.51 6.18 30.72
CA ARG A 50 7.78 6.65 29.52
C ARG A 50 7.47 5.52 28.54
N ILE A 51 8.45 4.64 28.29
CA ILE A 51 8.35 3.57 27.30
C ILE A 51 7.79 2.27 27.92
N PRO A 52 7.37 1.28 27.10
CA PRO A 52 6.94 -0.02 27.58
C PRO A 52 8.02 -0.72 28.42
N GLN A 53 7.60 -1.58 29.36
CA GLN A 53 8.53 -2.39 30.17
C GLN A 53 9.40 -3.32 29.30
N GLN A 54 8.84 -3.79 28.18
CA GLN A 54 9.52 -4.55 27.14
C GLN A 54 9.39 -3.78 25.82
N PRO A 55 10.23 -2.76 25.58
CA PRO A 55 10.23 -1.99 24.34
C PRO A 55 10.70 -2.86 23.17
N LEU A 56 10.35 -2.47 21.94
CA LEU A 56 10.92 -3.12 20.76
C LEU A 56 12.37 -2.70 20.57
N ILE A 57 13.30 -3.65 20.66
CA ILE A 57 14.72 -3.40 20.44
C ILE A 57 15.04 -3.51 18.96
N VAL A 58 15.41 -2.40 18.33
CA VAL A 58 15.88 -2.36 16.95
C VAL A 58 17.35 -2.73 16.90
N THR A 59 17.65 -3.84 16.23
CA THR A 59 19.02 -4.36 16.07
C THR A 59 19.55 -4.19 14.66
N ARG A 60 18.67 -3.81 13.70
CA ARG A 60 18.99 -3.70 12.29
C ARG A 60 18.80 -2.27 11.81
N PHE A 61 19.80 -1.78 11.09
CA PHE A 61 19.86 -0.43 10.52
C PHE A 61 20.02 -0.58 9.00
N ALA A 62 19.03 -0.17 8.24
CA ALA A 62 18.94 -0.45 6.80
C ALA A 62 20.12 0.12 5.98
N GLY A 63 20.66 1.26 6.36
CA GLY A 63 21.83 1.88 5.71
C GLY A 63 23.18 1.32 6.14
N GLY A 64 23.21 0.49 7.20
CA GLY A 64 24.44 -0.15 7.69
C GLY A 64 25.34 0.71 8.58
N ASP A 65 24.94 1.97 8.91
CA ASP A 65 25.74 2.86 9.77
C ASP A 65 25.65 2.49 11.27
N GLY A 66 24.74 1.58 11.63
CA GLY A 66 24.48 1.16 13.02
C GLY A 66 23.73 2.20 13.85
N PRO A 67 23.76 2.08 15.20
CA PRO A 67 23.09 3.00 16.10
C PRO A 67 23.55 4.44 15.91
N GLY A 68 22.58 5.34 15.71
CA GLY A 68 22.78 6.75 15.41
C GLY A 68 23.02 7.63 16.65
N LYS A 69 22.85 8.94 16.44
CA LYS A 69 22.89 9.98 17.46
C LYS A 69 21.61 10.78 17.42
N HIS A 70 21.10 11.15 18.58
CA HIS A 70 19.96 12.04 18.70
C HIS A 70 20.27 13.44 18.20
N GLY A 71 19.26 14.11 17.68
CA GLY A 71 19.28 15.52 17.33
C GLY A 71 19.02 15.79 15.84
N GLY A 72 18.78 17.06 15.58
CA GLY A 72 18.61 17.57 14.22
C GLY A 72 17.20 17.49 13.65
N GLN A 73 17.07 18.02 12.45
CA GLN A 73 15.82 18.11 11.69
C GLN A 73 15.97 17.39 10.36
N LEU A 74 14.90 16.72 9.90
CA LEU A 74 14.81 16.14 8.57
C LEU A 74 13.83 16.96 7.72
N ASN A 75 14.32 17.60 6.67
CA ASN A 75 13.51 18.39 5.76
C ASN A 75 13.04 17.55 4.57
N MET A 76 11.74 17.61 4.26
CA MET A 76 11.09 16.92 3.15
C MET A 76 10.17 17.88 2.40
N LEU A 77 9.95 17.64 1.12
CA LEU A 77 9.01 18.38 0.28
C LEU A 77 7.76 17.55 0.02
N ILE A 78 6.60 18.20 0.06
CA ILE A 78 5.28 17.61 -0.18
C ILE A 78 4.48 18.46 -1.18
N SER A 79 3.47 17.85 -1.83
CA SER A 79 2.67 18.54 -2.85
C SER A 79 1.52 19.37 -2.26
N GLY A 80 1.13 19.13 -1.03
CA GLY A 80 0.03 19.84 -0.37
C GLY A 80 -0.24 19.36 1.04
N SER A 81 -1.11 20.05 1.78
CA SER A 81 -1.44 19.76 3.18
C SER A 81 -1.96 18.33 3.42
N ARG A 82 -2.61 17.69 2.43
CA ARG A 82 -3.08 16.30 2.54
C ARG A 82 -1.93 15.28 2.67
N ASP A 83 -0.72 15.66 2.32
CA ASP A 83 0.46 14.79 2.40
C ASP A 83 1.03 14.66 3.81
N THR A 84 0.49 15.39 4.81
CA THR A 84 0.78 15.12 6.23
C THR A 84 0.52 13.67 6.61
N ARG A 85 -0.42 12.99 5.94
CA ARG A 85 -0.67 11.53 6.06
C ARG A 85 0.56 10.68 5.75
N LEU A 86 1.50 11.19 4.96
CA LEU A 86 2.73 10.46 4.64
C LEU A 86 3.60 10.22 5.88
N MET A 87 3.47 11.03 6.94
CA MET A 87 4.15 10.72 8.20
C MET A 87 3.63 9.42 8.83
N THR A 88 2.33 9.13 8.75
CA THR A 88 1.78 7.83 9.17
C THR A 88 2.31 6.68 8.30
N VAL A 89 2.46 6.91 7.00
CA VAL A 89 3.00 5.93 6.04
C VAL A 89 4.49 5.68 6.28
N TYR A 90 5.29 6.74 6.37
CA TYR A 90 6.74 6.68 6.52
C TYR A 90 7.19 6.22 7.90
N SER A 91 6.47 6.60 8.96
CA SER A 91 6.74 6.10 10.31
C SER A 91 6.62 4.59 10.42
N TYR A 92 5.73 4.02 9.64
CA TYR A 92 5.46 2.59 9.55
C TYR A 92 5.37 1.90 10.92
N THR A 93 4.74 2.59 11.87
CA THR A 93 4.43 2.07 13.21
C THR A 93 3.12 1.32 13.13
N ARG A 94 3.15 0.01 13.25
CA ARG A 94 2.03 -0.90 12.99
C ARG A 94 1.82 -1.85 14.17
N LEU A 95 0.62 -2.42 14.32
CA LEU A 95 0.44 -3.54 15.25
C LEU A 95 1.38 -4.69 14.89
N ILE A 96 1.42 -5.02 13.60
CA ILE A 96 2.27 -6.02 12.96
C ILE A 96 2.87 -5.35 11.73
N ALA A 97 4.15 -5.48 11.49
CA ALA A 97 4.87 -4.84 10.40
C ALA A 97 5.62 -5.85 9.54
N TYR A 98 5.87 -5.50 8.28
CA TYR A 98 6.83 -6.22 7.44
C TYR A 98 8.27 -5.78 7.76
N ASP A 99 9.20 -6.71 7.74
CA ASP A 99 10.63 -6.42 7.62
C ASP A 99 11.02 -6.22 6.13
N ASP A 100 12.26 -5.88 5.85
CA ASP A 100 12.77 -5.68 4.49
C ASP A 100 12.96 -6.98 3.68
N LYS A 101 12.64 -8.14 4.28
CA LYS A 101 12.49 -9.43 3.60
C LYS A 101 11.03 -9.80 3.41
N PHE A 102 10.12 -8.85 3.64
CA PHE A 102 8.67 -9.01 3.56
C PHE A 102 8.10 -10.06 4.51
N LYS A 103 8.74 -10.26 5.67
CA LYS A 103 8.22 -11.13 6.74
C LYS A 103 7.49 -10.30 7.78
N LEU A 104 6.34 -10.80 8.22
CA LEU A 104 5.53 -10.17 9.26
C LEU A 104 6.11 -10.45 10.65
N HIS A 105 6.16 -9.42 11.48
CA HIS A 105 6.59 -9.51 12.87
C HIS A 105 5.80 -8.52 13.76
N PRO A 106 5.68 -8.78 15.08
CA PRO A 106 5.09 -7.83 16.02
C PRO A 106 5.91 -6.53 16.07
N ASP A 107 5.21 -5.38 16.11
CA ASP A 107 5.83 -4.06 16.29
C ASP A 107 5.25 -3.37 17.54
N ILE A 108 4.05 -2.76 17.44
CA ILE A 108 3.32 -2.24 18.61
C ILE A 108 2.96 -3.40 19.55
N LEU A 109 2.55 -4.54 18.99
CA LEU A 109 2.28 -5.74 19.77
C LEU A 109 3.54 -6.30 20.41
N GLU A 110 3.40 -6.90 21.60
CA GLU A 110 4.39 -7.78 22.19
C GLU A 110 4.46 -9.10 21.42
N SER A 111 3.29 -9.69 21.15
CA SER A 111 3.15 -10.93 20.38
C SER A 111 1.76 -11.06 19.78
N TYR A 112 1.60 -12.01 18.87
CA TYR A 112 0.31 -12.49 18.41
C TYR A 112 0.33 -13.99 18.17
N GLU A 113 -0.83 -14.63 18.33
CA GLU A 113 -1.03 -16.04 18.03
C GLU A 113 -2.13 -16.21 17.00
N VAL A 114 -1.98 -17.18 16.11
CA VAL A 114 -2.97 -17.53 15.08
C VAL A 114 -3.30 -19.01 15.21
N LYS A 115 -4.59 -19.35 15.39
CA LYS A 115 -5.07 -20.73 15.39
C LYS A 115 -6.02 -20.95 14.22
N GLU A 116 -5.73 -21.97 13.41
CA GLU A 116 -6.53 -22.38 12.25
C GLU A 116 -6.84 -21.24 11.25
N GLY A 117 -6.04 -20.16 11.27
CA GLY A 117 -6.27 -18.96 10.43
C GLY A 117 -7.56 -18.19 10.76
N ARG A 118 -8.27 -18.52 11.86
CA ARG A 118 -9.56 -17.94 12.24
C ARG A 118 -9.67 -17.38 13.65
N GLU A 119 -8.77 -17.77 14.54
CA GLU A 119 -8.65 -17.21 15.90
C GLU A 119 -7.32 -16.49 16.01
N PHE A 120 -7.36 -15.22 16.37
CA PHE A 120 -6.20 -14.33 16.48
C PHE A 120 -6.19 -13.71 17.87
N THR A 121 -5.15 -14.00 18.64
CA THR A 121 -4.93 -13.42 19.96
C THR A 121 -3.80 -12.40 19.86
N LEU A 122 -4.07 -11.14 20.16
CA LEU A 122 -3.12 -10.03 20.12
C LEU A 122 -2.77 -9.61 21.53
N LYS A 123 -1.46 -9.48 21.83
CA LYS A 123 -0.95 -9.09 23.14
C LYS A 123 -0.18 -7.78 23.05
N LEU A 124 -0.59 -6.78 23.83
CA LEU A 124 0.04 -5.46 23.92
C LEU A 124 1.25 -5.49 24.84
N ARG A 125 2.22 -4.60 24.57
CA ARG A 125 3.38 -4.39 25.45
C ARG A 125 2.95 -3.76 26.77
N ALA A 126 3.44 -4.29 27.90
CA ALA A 126 3.13 -3.75 29.21
C ALA A 126 3.64 -2.30 29.35
N GLY A 127 2.77 -1.39 29.80
CA GLY A 127 3.10 0.01 30.02
C GLY A 127 3.26 0.85 28.74
N HIS A 128 2.78 0.38 27.59
CA HIS A 128 2.73 1.19 26.36
C HIS A 128 1.81 2.41 26.54
N LYS A 129 2.19 3.54 25.95
CA LYS A 129 1.47 4.81 26.09
C LYS A 129 1.26 5.49 24.75
N TRP A 130 0.21 6.29 24.67
CA TRP A 130 0.00 7.28 23.62
C TRP A 130 0.99 8.44 23.75
N SER A 131 1.10 9.26 22.71
CA SER A 131 2.04 10.40 22.66
C SER A 131 1.80 11.47 23.72
N ASP A 132 0.63 11.50 24.34
CA ASP A 132 0.28 12.38 25.47
C ASP A 132 0.53 11.73 26.84
N GLY A 133 1.04 10.50 26.86
CA GLY A 133 1.39 9.75 28.08
C GLY A 133 0.24 8.92 28.65
N HIS A 134 -0.98 8.95 28.05
CA HIS A 134 -2.08 8.09 28.48
C HIS A 134 -1.78 6.61 28.15
N PRO A 135 -2.13 5.65 29.03
CA PRO A 135 -1.94 4.23 28.75
C PRO A 135 -2.64 3.78 27.45
N PHE A 136 -1.94 2.96 26.64
CA PHE A 136 -2.50 2.27 25.50
C PHE A 136 -2.88 0.84 25.92
N THR A 137 -4.18 0.54 25.89
CA THR A 137 -4.73 -0.71 26.44
C THR A 137 -5.79 -1.30 25.52
N THR A 138 -6.33 -2.45 25.87
CA THR A 138 -7.45 -3.09 25.15
C THR A 138 -8.75 -2.27 25.20
N GLU A 139 -8.86 -1.26 26.06
CA GLU A 139 -9.98 -0.31 26.04
C GLU A 139 -10.01 0.52 24.75
N ASP A 140 -8.85 0.84 24.16
CA ASP A 140 -8.75 1.54 22.87
C ASP A 140 -9.29 0.68 21.72
N PHE A 141 -9.13 -0.65 21.80
CA PHE A 141 -9.69 -1.62 20.87
C PHE A 141 -11.19 -1.85 21.10
N ARG A 142 -11.63 -1.99 22.37
CA ARG A 142 -13.04 -2.10 22.70
C ARG A 142 -13.81 -0.88 22.19
N PHE A 143 -13.31 0.32 22.47
CA PHE A 143 -13.92 1.56 22.02
C PHE A 143 -14.03 1.61 20.49
N PHE A 144 -12.96 1.24 19.77
CA PHE A 144 -13.05 1.15 18.31
C PHE A 144 -14.12 0.15 17.87
N TRP A 145 -14.12 -1.06 18.44
CA TRP A 145 -15.02 -2.11 18.00
C TRP A 145 -16.48 -1.82 18.31
N GLU A 146 -16.78 -1.46 19.54
CA GLU A 146 -18.15 -1.28 20.00
C GLU A 146 -18.72 0.09 19.65
N ASP A 147 -17.92 1.15 19.80
CA ASP A 147 -18.41 2.52 19.77
C ASP A 147 -18.07 3.24 18.44
N VAL A 148 -17.23 2.67 17.56
CA VAL A 148 -16.90 3.26 16.26
C VAL A 148 -17.29 2.33 15.12
N ALA A 149 -16.76 1.12 15.06
CA ALA A 149 -16.97 0.21 13.94
C ALA A 149 -18.39 -0.37 13.86
N ASN A 150 -19.05 -0.53 15.00
CA ASN A 150 -20.44 -1.01 15.12
C ASN A 150 -21.45 0.09 15.49
N ASP A 151 -21.03 1.35 15.56
CA ASP A 151 -21.94 2.47 15.74
C ASP A 151 -22.63 2.81 14.42
N SER A 152 -23.96 2.87 14.42
CA SER A 152 -24.76 3.09 13.20
C SER A 152 -24.64 4.51 12.64
N GLU A 153 -24.29 5.50 13.45
CA GLU A 153 -24.08 6.88 13.01
C GLU A 153 -22.67 7.07 12.44
N LEU A 154 -21.65 6.43 13.04
CA LEU A 154 -20.25 6.53 12.58
C LEU A 154 -19.95 5.58 11.42
N SER A 155 -20.48 4.38 11.46
CA SER A 155 -20.24 3.30 10.49
C SER A 155 -21.57 2.72 9.98
N PRO A 156 -22.36 3.45 9.17
CA PRO A 156 -23.68 3.00 8.70
C PRO A 156 -23.65 1.70 7.88
N SER A 157 -22.50 1.36 7.28
CA SER A 157 -22.28 0.12 6.53
C SER A 157 -21.72 -1.03 7.39
N GLY A 158 -21.56 -0.79 8.70
CA GLY A 158 -20.91 -1.72 9.62
C GLY A 158 -19.38 -1.71 9.53
N PRO A 159 -18.74 -2.70 10.16
CA PRO A 159 -17.29 -2.83 10.17
C PRO A 159 -16.66 -2.95 8.78
N SER A 160 -15.37 -2.63 8.66
CA SER A 160 -14.58 -2.77 7.44
C SER A 160 -14.66 -4.18 6.86
N VAL A 161 -14.63 -4.29 5.53
CA VAL A 161 -14.75 -5.57 4.81
C VAL A 161 -13.65 -6.57 5.19
N GLU A 162 -12.47 -6.10 5.56
CA GLU A 162 -11.36 -6.93 6.05
C GLU A 162 -11.69 -7.65 7.37
N LEU A 163 -12.67 -7.16 8.12
CA LEU A 163 -13.17 -7.79 9.34
C LEU A 163 -14.36 -8.73 9.08
N LEU A 164 -14.80 -8.87 7.84
CA LEU A 164 -15.95 -9.70 7.51
C LEU A 164 -15.50 -10.98 6.77
N VAL A 165 -15.93 -12.14 7.28
CA VAL A 165 -15.82 -13.42 6.56
C VAL A 165 -17.23 -13.91 6.21
N ASP A 166 -17.52 -14.11 4.93
CA ASP A 166 -18.88 -14.38 4.42
C ASP A 166 -19.91 -13.35 4.91
N GLY A 167 -19.48 -12.07 5.03
CA GLY A 167 -20.33 -10.98 5.51
C GLY A 167 -20.57 -10.95 7.03
N LYS A 168 -19.96 -11.86 7.79
CA LYS A 168 -20.08 -11.94 9.25
C LYS A 168 -18.86 -11.32 9.94
N PRO A 169 -19.06 -10.47 10.95
CA PRO A 169 -17.99 -9.93 11.76
C PRO A 169 -17.40 -10.98 12.71
N PRO A 170 -16.22 -10.72 13.31
CA PRO A 170 -15.66 -11.58 14.34
C PRO A 170 -16.43 -11.48 15.66
N LYS A 171 -16.32 -12.51 16.47
CA LYS A 171 -16.46 -12.40 17.92
C LYS A 171 -15.20 -11.74 18.46
N VAL A 172 -15.35 -10.62 19.18
CA VAL A 172 -14.24 -9.89 19.80
C VAL A 172 -14.34 -10.07 21.32
N GLU A 173 -13.24 -10.50 21.93
CA GLU A 173 -13.16 -10.78 23.37
C GLU A 173 -12.00 -10.03 24.00
N ILE A 174 -12.30 -9.14 24.95
CA ILE A 174 -11.29 -8.54 25.83
C ILE A 174 -10.96 -9.55 26.92
N ILE A 175 -9.75 -10.12 26.91
CA ILE A 175 -9.31 -11.13 27.88
C ILE A 175 -8.78 -10.43 29.14
N ASP A 176 -7.95 -9.42 28.94
CA ASP A 176 -7.43 -8.55 30.00
C ASP A 176 -7.05 -7.17 29.40
N GLU A 177 -6.46 -6.29 30.20
CA GLU A 177 -6.08 -4.92 29.77
C GLU A 177 -5.02 -4.87 28.63
N ARG A 178 -4.41 -6.02 28.29
CA ARG A 178 -3.36 -6.14 27.28
C ARG A 178 -3.62 -7.21 26.22
N THR A 179 -4.65 -8.04 26.42
CA THR A 179 -4.91 -9.20 25.56
C THR A 179 -6.30 -9.13 24.97
N ILE A 180 -6.39 -9.15 23.65
CA ILE A 180 -7.65 -9.15 22.90
C ILE A 180 -7.64 -10.32 21.90
N ARG A 181 -8.81 -10.93 21.69
CA ARG A 181 -9.01 -12.03 20.74
C ARG A 181 -10.10 -11.71 19.74
N TYR A 182 -9.81 -12.03 18.47
CA TYR A 182 -10.75 -11.98 17.35
C TYR A 182 -10.96 -13.41 16.84
N THR A 183 -12.23 -13.85 16.72
CA THR A 183 -12.57 -15.21 16.29
C THR A 183 -13.64 -15.18 15.22
N TRP A 184 -13.41 -15.88 14.11
CA TRP A 184 -14.38 -16.09 13.01
C TRP A 184 -14.75 -17.57 12.93
N ASP A 185 -15.88 -17.88 12.25
CA ASP A 185 -16.32 -19.24 11.97
C ASP A 185 -15.39 -19.94 10.94
N LYS A 186 -14.76 -19.16 10.07
CA LYS A 186 -13.85 -19.61 9.01
C LYS A 186 -12.57 -18.77 9.01
N PRO A 187 -11.49 -19.22 8.31
CA PRO A 187 -10.25 -18.45 8.20
C PRO A 187 -10.48 -17.02 7.68
N ASN A 188 -9.75 -16.05 8.25
CA ASN A 188 -9.64 -14.68 7.75
C ASN A 188 -8.18 -14.37 7.38
N PRO A 189 -7.77 -14.61 6.15
CA PRO A 189 -6.39 -14.39 5.71
C PRO A 189 -6.00 -12.91 5.61
N TYR A 190 -7.00 -12.02 5.53
CA TYR A 190 -6.75 -10.58 5.43
C TYR A 190 -6.37 -9.93 6.76
N PHE A 191 -6.73 -10.57 7.89
CA PHE A 191 -6.70 -9.91 9.19
C PHE A 191 -5.29 -9.46 9.58
N ILE A 192 -4.30 -10.34 9.53
CA ILE A 192 -2.91 -10.01 9.91
C ILE A 192 -2.27 -9.06 8.89
N GLU A 193 -2.38 -9.36 7.61
CA GLU A 193 -1.77 -8.55 6.55
C GLU A 193 -2.34 -7.12 6.52
N SER A 194 -3.64 -6.95 6.80
CA SER A 194 -4.28 -5.63 6.83
C SER A 194 -3.69 -4.69 7.88
N GLN A 195 -3.06 -5.24 8.93
CA GLN A 195 -2.38 -4.45 9.97
C GLN A 195 -1.04 -3.89 9.51
N ALA A 196 -0.40 -4.54 8.52
CA ALA A 196 0.94 -4.22 8.05
C ALA A 196 0.97 -3.31 6.81
N ARG A 197 -0.18 -2.93 6.25
CA ARG A 197 -0.27 -2.09 5.05
C ARG A 197 0.23 -0.67 5.28
N ALA A 198 0.57 0.02 4.18
CA ALA A 198 0.89 1.45 4.20
C ALA A 198 -0.25 2.29 4.79
N ALA A 199 -1.50 1.95 4.43
CA ALA A 199 -2.71 2.43 5.10
C ALA A 199 -3.31 1.26 5.89
N PRO A 200 -2.93 1.07 7.17
CA PRO A 200 -3.33 -0.10 7.94
C PRO A 200 -4.81 -0.05 8.32
N LEU A 201 -5.39 -1.22 8.55
CA LEU A 201 -6.65 -1.32 9.26
C LEU A 201 -6.40 -1.04 10.76
N PHE A 202 -6.76 0.16 11.21
CA PHE A 202 -6.65 0.50 12.62
C PHE A 202 -7.74 -0.21 13.43
N LEU A 203 -7.33 -1.09 14.34
CA LEU A 203 -8.24 -1.82 15.25
C LEU A 203 -8.46 -1.10 16.59
N PHE A 204 -7.96 0.11 16.73
CA PHE A 204 -7.97 0.88 17.97
C PHE A 204 -8.11 2.37 17.70
N ARG A 205 -8.56 3.10 18.71
CA ARG A 205 -8.64 4.56 18.72
C ARG A 205 -8.24 5.08 20.11
N PRO A 206 -7.68 6.30 20.24
CA PRO A 206 -7.40 6.90 21.55
C PRO A 206 -8.70 7.20 22.29
N ALA A 207 -9.18 6.20 23.03
CA ALA A 207 -10.49 6.24 23.68
C ALA A 207 -10.62 7.43 24.65
N HIS A 208 -9.58 7.74 25.42
CA HIS A 208 -9.56 8.87 26.36
C HIS A 208 -9.73 10.24 25.68
N TYR A 209 -9.33 10.36 24.42
CA TYR A 209 -9.49 11.58 23.62
C TYR A 209 -10.85 11.60 22.92
N LEU A 210 -11.19 10.55 22.16
CA LEU A 210 -12.35 10.53 21.28
C LEU A 210 -13.69 10.33 22.02
N LYS A 211 -13.72 9.76 23.22
CA LYS A 211 -14.93 9.70 24.05
C LYS A 211 -15.51 11.09 24.34
N LYS A 212 -14.66 12.11 24.46
CA LYS A 212 -15.06 13.52 24.63
C LYS A 212 -15.86 14.06 23.44
N LEU A 213 -15.77 13.41 22.27
CA LEU A 213 -16.40 13.80 21.01
C LEU A 213 -17.49 12.82 20.57
N HIS A 214 -17.81 11.81 21.40
CA HIS A 214 -18.75 10.75 21.05
C HIS A 214 -20.07 10.91 21.82
N GLY A 215 -21.20 10.93 21.08
CA GLY A 215 -22.51 11.18 21.64
C GLY A 215 -22.98 10.21 22.73
N LYS A 216 -22.40 9.01 22.82
CA LYS A 216 -22.65 8.04 23.92
C LYS A 216 -22.07 8.51 25.26
N TYR A 217 -20.95 9.27 25.23
CA TYR A 217 -20.19 9.65 26.43
C TYR A 217 -20.30 11.13 26.79
N THR A 218 -20.53 11.97 25.80
CA THR A 218 -20.63 13.43 25.97
C THR A 218 -21.90 13.94 25.29
N PRO A 219 -22.75 14.70 25.96
CA PRO A 219 -23.95 15.31 25.37
C PRO A 219 -23.60 16.11 24.10
N GLU A 220 -24.39 15.94 23.03
CA GLU A 220 -24.15 16.61 21.75
C GLU A 220 -24.03 18.12 21.89
N GLU A 221 -24.85 18.73 22.74
CA GLU A 221 -24.80 20.17 23.00
C GLU A 221 -23.43 20.65 23.53
N GLU A 222 -22.75 19.83 24.34
CA GLU A 222 -21.41 20.14 24.86
C GLU A 222 -20.38 20.03 23.78
N ILE A 223 -20.47 18.99 22.92
CA ILE A 223 -19.58 18.81 21.78
C ILE A 223 -19.72 20.00 20.81
N LEU A 224 -20.94 20.42 20.51
CA LEU A 224 -21.23 21.53 19.60
C LEU A 224 -20.81 22.90 20.14
N LYS A 225 -20.71 23.09 21.46
CA LYS A 225 -20.16 24.33 22.06
C LYS A 225 -18.66 24.52 21.76
N ILE A 226 -17.94 23.41 21.72
CA ILE A 226 -16.46 23.42 21.52
C ILE A 226 -16.10 23.34 20.03
N HIS A 227 -16.83 22.53 19.28
CA HIS A 227 -16.50 22.22 17.88
C HIS A 227 -17.61 22.69 16.94
N LYS A 228 -17.25 23.48 15.92
CA LYS A 228 -18.20 23.89 14.87
C LYS A 228 -18.67 22.68 14.07
N GLY A 229 -19.97 22.45 14.00
CA GLY A 229 -20.58 21.36 13.25
C GLY A 229 -22.09 21.32 13.45
N SER A 230 -22.76 20.44 12.72
CA SER A 230 -24.23 20.27 12.81
C SER A 230 -24.61 19.04 13.65
N ARG A 231 -23.70 18.08 13.82
CA ARG A 231 -23.90 16.83 14.55
C ARG A 231 -22.60 16.31 15.13
N TRP A 232 -22.68 15.65 16.29
CA TRP A 232 -21.54 15.05 16.95
C TRP A 232 -20.77 14.05 16.03
N ALA A 233 -21.50 13.19 15.30
CA ALA A 233 -20.89 12.19 14.42
C ALA A 233 -20.04 12.81 13.29
N ASN A 234 -20.43 14.00 12.77
CA ASN A 234 -19.65 14.72 11.77
C ASN A 234 -18.38 15.33 12.37
N ILE A 235 -18.49 15.82 13.63
CA ILE A 235 -17.33 16.31 14.38
C ILE A 235 -16.37 15.17 14.66
N PHE A 236 -16.88 14.04 15.17
CA PHE A 236 -16.10 12.85 15.46
C PHE A 236 -15.29 12.41 14.23
N ARG A 237 -15.94 12.17 13.06
CA ARG A 237 -15.27 11.75 11.83
C ARG A 237 -14.20 12.74 11.35
N ARG A 238 -14.38 14.03 11.58
CA ARG A 238 -13.41 15.06 11.24
C ARG A 238 -12.20 15.04 12.18
N GLN A 239 -12.39 14.61 13.42
CA GLN A 239 -11.34 14.54 14.44
C GLN A 239 -10.65 13.17 14.50
N ASP A 240 -11.33 12.07 14.12
CA ASP A 240 -10.75 10.73 14.01
C ASP A 240 -9.95 10.58 12.70
N VAL A 241 -8.72 11.08 12.70
CA VAL A 241 -7.84 11.13 11.52
C VAL A 241 -6.52 10.40 11.74
N MET A 242 -6.59 9.18 12.31
CA MET A 242 -5.41 8.31 12.54
C MET A 242 -4.48 8.22 11.33
N TYR A 243 -5.05 7.98 10.15
CA TYR A 243 -4.29 7.90 8.91
C TYR A 243 -3.93 9.29 8.35
N GLY A 244 -4.87 10.23 8.40
CA GLY A 244 -4.73 11.56 7.80
C GLY A 244 -3.68 12.43 8.47
N ASN A 245 -3.45 12.20 9.75
CA ASN A 245 -2.48 12.91 10.59
C ASN A 245 -2.59 14.43 10.43
N SER A 246 -3.81 14.95 10.58
CA SER A 246 -4.14 16.36 10.37
C SER A 246 -4.76 17.04 11.59
N ASN A 247 -4.91 16.31 12.70
CA ASN A 247 -5.40 16.80 13.97
C ASN A 247 -4.26 16.80 15.00
N VAL A 248 -3.80 17.99 15.39
CA VAL A 248 -2.66 18.17 16.31
C VAL A 248 -2.96 17.72 17.73
N ASP A 249 -4.25 17.71 18.13
CA ASP A 249 -4.69 17.35 19.48
C ASP A 249 -4.90 15.84 19.64
N MET A 250 -4.93 15.10 18.53
CA MET A 250 -5.18 13.66 18.56
C MET A 250 -3.89 12.89 18.90
N PRO A 251 -3.88 12.13 20.00
CA PRO A 251 -2.72 11.31 20.37
C PRO A 251 -2.40 10.26 19.30
N THR A 252 -1.13 9.93 19.15
CA THR A 252 -0.63 8.94 18.19
C THR A 252 0.38 7.99 18.83
N LEU A 253 0.62 6.85 18.18
CA LEU A 253 1.70 5.91 18.52
C LEU A 253 2.90 6.07 17.57
N ASN A 254 2.85 7.01 16.61
CA ASN A 254 3.93 7.27 15.68
C ASN A 254 5.16 7.90 16.35
N PRO A 255 6.37 7.80 15.77
CA PRO A 255 7.60 8.39 16.33
C PRO A 255 7.61 9.91 16.33
N TRP A 256 6.80 10.55 15.49
CA TRP A 256 6.67 12.01 15.42
C TRP A 256 5.20 12.43 15.45
N VAL A 257 4.93 13.50 16.16
CA VAL A 257 3.60 14.09 16.40
C VAL A 257 3.50 15.42 15.66
N LEU A 258 2.42 15.61 14.89
CA LEU A 258 2.16 16.88 14.23
C LEU A 258 1.92 18.00 15.25
N THR A 259 2.64 19.12 15.10
CA THR A 259 2.50 20.31 15.96
C THR A 259 1.96 21.54 15.22
N THR A 260 1.92 21.49 13.89
CA THR A 260 1.43 22.60 13.06
C THR A 260 -0.03 22.36 12.66
N VAL A 261 -0.91 23.26 13.05
CA VAL A 261 -2.34 23.22 12.70
C VAL A 261 -2.54 23.49 11.20
N PRO A 262 -3.18 22.58 10.45
CA PRO A 262 -3.55 22.83 9.05
C PRO A 262 -4.66 23.91 8.93
N PRO A 263 -4.71 24.69 7.81
CA PRO A 263 -3.80 24.65 6.65
C PRO A 263 -2.51 25.44 6.88
N ALA A 264 -1.38 24.91 6.39
CA ALA A 264 -0.08 25.56 6.47
C ALA A 264 0.78 25.25 5.22
N GLN A 265 1.84 26.04 5.00
CA GLN A 265 2.84 25.78 3.94
C GLN A 265 4.03 24.96 4.47
N ARG A 266 4.20 24.90 5.78
CA ARG A 266 5.25 24.17 6.48
C ARG A 266 4.65 23.46 7.69
N PHE A 267 4.84 22.15 7.75
CA PHE A 267 4.35 21.30 8.84
C PHE A 267 5.54 20.79 9.65
N VAL A 268 5.44 20.89 10.95
CA VAL A 268 6.43 20.41 11.92
C VAL A 268 5.86 19.19 12.63
N PHE A 269 6.64 18.12 12.65
CA PHE A 269 6.38 16.91 13.40
C PHE A 269 7.48 16.75 14.43
N ALA A 270 7.17 16.92 15.70
CA ALA A 270 8.09 16.80 16.80
C ALA A 270 8.19 15.36 17.31
N ARG A 271 9.33 15.00 17.89
CA ARG A 271 9.56 13.70 18.54
C ARG A 271 8.44 13.33 19.52
N ASN A 272 7.94 12.09 19.43
CA ASN A 272 7.06 11.49 20.42
C ASN A 272 7.88 11.01 21.64
N PRO A 273 7.72 11.61 22.82
CA PRO A 273 8.49 11.23 24.02
C PRO A 273 8.13 9.86 24.58
N TYR A 274 6.99 9.28 24.16
CA TYR A 274 6.51 7.98 24.61
C TYR A 274 6.64 6.86 23.56
N TYR A 275 7.43 7.09 22.50
CA TYR A 275 7.61 6.11 21.44
C TYR A 275 8.25 4.81 21.93
N HIS A 276 7.76 3.66 21.48
CA HIS A 276 8.01 2.34 22.09
C HIS A 276 9.28 1.64 21.63
N ARG A 277 10.01 2.16 20.63
CA ARG A 277 11.23 1.53 20.11
C ARG A 277 12.48 2.11 20.73
N ILE A 278 13.45 1.23 20.98
CA ILE A 278 14.82 1.60 21.39
C ILE A 278 15.82 0.92 20.48
N ASP A 279 17.05 1.42 20.48
CA ASP A 279 18.17 0.71 19.88
C ASP A 279 18.84 -0.26 20.88
N GLN A 280 19.81 -1.03 20.39
CA GLN A 280 20.58 -1.98 21.20
C GLN A 280 21.50 -1.33 22.24
N LYS A 281 21.66 0.02 22.23
CA LYS A 281 22.40 0.78 23.24
C LYS A 281 21.49 1.40 24.30
N GLY A 282 20.15 1.18 24.22
CA GLY A 282 19.17 1.75 25.13
C GLY A 282 18.76 3.18 24.80
N GLN A 283 19.10 3.70 23.62
CA GLN A 283 18.65 5.01 23.16
C GLN A 283 17.21 4.90 22.62
N GLN A 284 16.29 5.73 23.12
CA GLN A 284 14.93 5.79 22.62
C GLN A 284 14.89 6.37 21.19
N LEU A 285 14.22 5.70 20.26
CA LEU A 285 13.95 6.23 18.90
C LEU A 285 12.77 7.23 18.93
N PRO A 286 12.63 8.06 17.91
CA PRO A 286 13.52 8.27 16.75
C PRO A 286 14.81 8.99 17.13
N TYR A 287 15.86 8.90 16.30
CA TYR A 287 17.07 9.73 16.53
C TYR A 287 16.84 11.20 16.17
N ILE A 288 16.09 11.48 15.10
CA ILE A 288 15.78 12.84 14.63
C ILE A 288 14.73 13.47 15.54
N ASP A 289 14.96 14.70 15.98
CA ASP A 289 14.02 15.42 16.84
C ASP A 289 12.79 15.90 16.09
N ASP A 290 12.97 16.52 14.91
CA ASP A 290 11.88 17.09 14.14
C ASP A 290 11.91 16.62 12.68
N VAL A 291 10.73 16.36 12.11
CA VAL A 291 10.55 16.24 10.67
C VAL A 291 9.76 17.42 10.16
N ILE A 292 10.30 18.08 9.14
CA ILE A 292 9.72 19.27 8.52
C ILE A 292 9.22 18.91 7.13
N MET A 293 7.93 19.09 6.88
CA MET A 293 7.34 18.92 5.56
C MET A 293 6.93 20.28 4.99
N THR A 294 7.58 20.70 3.90
CA THR A 294 7.30 21.98 3.24
C THR A 294 6.56 21.75 1.94
N VAL A 295 5.47 22.48 1.72
CA VAL A 295 4.66 22.42 0.50
C VAL A 295 5.41 23.07 -0.65
N ALA A 296 5.49 22.38 -1.77
CA ALA A 296 6.07 22.89 -3.02
C ALA A 296 5.26 22.39 -4.22
N ALA A 297 5.24 23.16 -5.30
CA ALA A 297 4.64 22.70 -6.56
C ALA A 297 5.36 21.44 -7.04
N THR A 298 4.60 20.42 -7.44
CA THR A 298 5.12 19.08 -7.75
C THR A 298 6.25 19.11 -8.79
N ASN A 299 6.12 19.93 -9.82
CA ASN A 299 7.12 20.09 -10.87
C ASN A 299 8.42 20.79 -10.41
N LEU A 300 8.43 21.45 -9.26
CA LEU A 300 9.62 22.08 -8.68
C LEU A 300 10.34 21.17 -7.67
N ILE A 301 9.69 20.12 -7.19
CA ILE A 301 10.27 19.23 -6.16
C ILE A 301 11.58 18.59 -6.63
N PRO A 302 11.72 18.05 -7.85
CA PRO A 302 12.99 17.48 -8.32
C PRO A 302 14.14 18.50 -8.27
N ALA A 303 13.89 19.74 -8.74
CA ALA A 303 14.90 20.79 -8.75
C ALA A 303 15.33 21.18 -7.33
N LYS A 304 14.35 21.40 -6.44
CA LYS A 304 14.61 21.73 -5.03
C LYS A 304 15.38 20.62 -4.29
N ALA A 305 14.98 19.36 -4.48
CA ALA A 305 15.67 18.23 -3.90
C ALA A 305 17.11 18.09 -4.43
N GLY A 306 17.32 18.27 -5.73
CA GLY A 306 18.66 18.28 -6.34
C GLY A 306 19.57 19.39 -5.81
N LEU A 307 19.01 20.53 -5.44
CA LEU A 307 19.74 21.66 -4.81
C LEU A 307 19.96 21.48 -3.30
N GLY A 308 19.44 20.43 -2.68
CA GLY A 308 19.61 20.15 -1.26
C GLY A 308 18.64 20.87 -0.33
N GLU A 309 17.49 21.37 -0.85
CA GLU A 309 16.42 21.94 -0.02
C GLU A 309 15.60 20.84 0.72
N SER A 310 15.83 19.57 0.39
CA SER A 310 15.27 18.40 1.06
C SER A 310 16.40 17.48 1.53
N ASP A 311 16.33 17.01 2.76
CA ASP A 311 17.29 16.04 3.31
C ASP A 311 16.97 14.61 2.89
N LEU A 312 15.68 14.30 2.63
CA LEU A 312 15.23 13.01 2.14
C LEU A 312 14.01 13.21 1.23
N GLN A 313 14.14 12.83 -0.04
CA GLN A 313 13.04 12.97 -0.99
C GLN A 313 12.77 11.67 -1.72
N PRO A 314 11.85 10.82 -1.21
CA PRO A 314 11.49 9.55 -1.83
C PRO A 314 10.33 9.66 -2.83
N ARG A 315 9.68 10.82 -2.93
CA ARG A 315 8.43 11.00 -3.69
C ARG A 315 8.45 12.27 -4.52
N TYR A 316 7.62 12.32 -5.57
CA TYR A 316 7.55 13.43 -6.53
C TYR A 316 8.85 13.62 -7.33
N ILE A 317 9.60 12.53 -7.53
CA ILE A 317 10.78 12.43 -8.36
C ILE A 317 10.60 11.23 -9.27
N ASN A 318 10.90 11.37 -10.56
CA ASN A 318 10.77 10.33 -11.56
C ASN A 318 12.14 10.00 -12.17
N MET A 319 12.22 8.90 -12.93
CA MET A 319 13.48 8.49 -13.55
C MET A 319 14.00 9.50 -14.59
N ARG A 320 13.12 10.25 -15.26
CA ARG A 320 13.49 11.36 -16.17
C ARG A 320 14.29 12.46 -15.49
N ASP A 321 14.10 12.65 -14.16
CA ASP A 321 14.82 13.66 -13.37
C ASP A 321 16.23 13.21 -13.03
N TYR A 322 16.57 11.93 -13.26
CA TYR A 322 17.80 11.30 -12.78
C TYR A 322 19.07 11.99 -13.29
N THR A 323 19.16 12.30 -14.58
CA THR A 323 20.34 12.95 -15.18
C THR A 323 20.57 14.32 -14.57
N PHE A 324 19.51 15.12 -14.38
CA PHE A 324 19.57 16.40 -13.72
C PHE A 324 20.02 16.24 -12.26
N LEU A 325 19.42 15.31 -11.52
CA LEU A 325 19.76 15.04 -10.11
C LEU A 325 21.20 14.60 -9.93
N GLN A 326 21.73 13.75 -10.83
CA GLN A 326 23.13 13.34 -10.83
C GLN A 326 24.08 14.52 -11.12
N SER A 327 23.68 15.44 -11.99
CA SER A 327 24.46 16.65 -12.23
C SER A 327 24.47 17.57 -11.00
N SER A 328 23.30 17.80 -10.40
CA SER A 328 23.13 18.64 -9.20
C SER A 328 23.86 18.06 -7.98
N ALA A 329 23.91 16.74 -7.85
CA ALA A 329 24.60 16.05 -6.77
C ALA A 329 26.10 16.41 -6.64
N LYS A 330 26.75 16.76 -7.77
CA LYS A 330 28.15 17.18 -7.80
C LYS A 330 28.42 18.48 -7.06
N THR A 331 27.42 19.37 -6.98
CA THR A 331 27.53 20.69 -6.37
C THR A 331 26.83 20.78 -5.02
N SER A 332 25.68 20.14 -4.87
CA SER A 332 24.91 20.16 -3.62
C SER A 332 25.35 19.13 -2.59
N GLY A 333 26.11 18.10 -3.02
CA GLY A 333 26.55 16.98 -2.18
C GLY A 333 25.45 15.98 -1.84
N VAL A 334 24.23 16.10 -2.39
CA VAL A 334 23.20 15.08 -2.25
C VAL A 334 23.62 13.79 -2.94
N SER A 335 23.08 12.66 -2.53
CA SER A 335 23.21 11.38 -3.24
C SER A 335 21.87 10.95 -3.79
N VAL A 336 21.88 10.29 -4.96
CA VAL A 336 20.67 9.78 -5.61
C VAL A 336 20.73 8.25 -5.56
N HIS A 337 19.93 7.67 -4.71
CA HIS A 337 19.79 6.22 -4.60
C HIS A 337 18.76 5.73 -5.61
N LEU A 338 18.98 4.58 -6.22
CA LEU A 338 18.06 3.98 -7.18
C LEU A 338 17.41 2.73 -6.59
N TRP A 339 16.20 2.89 -6.04
CA TRP A 339 15.44 1.80 -5.45
C TRP A 339 14.56 1.10 -6.50
N LYS A 340 14.28 -0.18 -6.32
CA LYS A 340 13.36 -0.92 -7.18
C LYS A 340 11.94 -0.41 -6.97
N SER A 341 11.29 0.04 -8.03
CA SER A 341 9.86 0.39 -7.98
C SER A 341 9.01 -0.86 -7.74
N GLY A 342 8.12 -0.80 -6.78
CA GLY A 342 7.18 -1.86 -6.43
C GLY A 342 5.90 -1.83 -7.26
N SER A 343 5.98 -1.55 -8.57
CA SER A 343 4.84 -1.57 -9.48
C SER A 343 4.96 -2.71 -10.48
N GLY A 344 3.87 -3.39 -10.78
CA GLY A 344 3.83 -4.48 -11.76
C GLY A 344 4.02 -4.03 -13.21
N SER A 345 3.75 -2.77 -13.51
CA SER A 345 4.08 -2.07 -14.75
C SER A 345 4.20 -0.60 -14.47
N GLN A 346 5.08 0.11 -15.17
CA GLN A 346 5.21 1.57 -15.01
C GLN A 346 3.94 2.27 -15.45
N ILE A 347 3.46 1.94 -16.63
CA ILE A 347 2.12 2.24 -17.10
C ILE A 347 1.48 0.95 -17.61
N ALA A 348 0.21 0.76 -17.31
CA ALA A 348 -0.61 -0.32 -17.84
C ALA A 348 -1.88 0.22 -18.49
N LEU A 349 -2.30 -0.43 -19.56
CA LEU A 349 -3.58 -0.16 -20.21
C LEU A 349 -4.61 -1.15 -19.68
N TYR A 350 -5.79 -0.66 -19.35
CA TYR A 350 -6.90 -1.43 -18.80
C TYR A 350 -8.08 -1.41 -19.74
N PRO A 351 -8.22 -2.43 -20.62
CA PRO A 351 -9.42 -2.64 -21.45
C PRO A 351 -10.64 -2.80 -20.55
N ASN A 352 -11.66 -1.96 -20.69
CA ASN A 352 -12.83 -2.04 -19.81
C ASN A 352 -13.82 -3.12 -20.28
N LEU A 353 -13.82 -4.27 -19.58
CA LEU A 353 -14.70 -5.42 -19.85
C LEU A 353 -16.17 -5.14 -19.50
N THR A 354 -16.42 -4.01 -18.81
CA THR A 354 -17.75 -3.54 -18.41
C THR A 354 -18.12 -2.22 -19.07
N ALA A 355 -17.49 -1.88 -20.21
CA ALA A 355 -17.74 -0.65 -20.94
C ALA A 355 -19.23 -0.51 -21.35
N SER A 356 -19.75 0.71 -21.30
CA SER A 356 -21.14 1.01 -21.66
C SER A 356 -21.39 0.91 -23.17
N ASP A 357 -20.38 1.18 -24.01
CA ASP A 357 -20.45 0.96 -25.47
C ASP A 357 -20.39 -0.55 -25.78
N GLU A 358 -21.47 -1.09 -26.31
CA GLU A 358 -21.64 -2.53 -26.52
C GLU A 358 -20.64 -3.13 -27.53
N GLU A 359 -20.30 -2.40 -28.61
CA GLU A 359 -19.37 -2.93 -29.61
C GLU A 359 -17.93 -2.97 -29.02
N TRP A 360 -17.54 -1.93 -28.28
CA TRP A 360 -16.28 -1.95 -27.56
C TRP A 360 -16.27 -2.99 -26.44
N ARG A 361 -17.37 -3.15 -25.69
CA ARG A 361 -17.50 -4.17 -24.65
C ARG A 361 -17.27 -5.59 -25.23
N LYS A 362 -17.85 -5.91 -26.38
CA LYS A 362 -17.64 -7.21 -27.05
C LYS A 362 -16.18 -7.42 -27.42
N LEU A 363 -15.53 -6.43 -28.02
CA LEU A 363 -14.11 -6.51 -28.39
C LEU A 363 -13.20 -6.58 -27.16
N MET A 364 -13.43 -5.75 -26.13
CA MET A 364 -12.63 -5.80 -24.90
C MET A 364 -12.74 -7.15 -24.18
N ARG A 365 -13.88 -7.86 -24.31
CA ARG A 365 -14.10 -9.20 -23.76
C ARG A 365 -13.46 -10.31 -24.59
N ASP A 366 -13.17 -10.10 -25.87
CA ASP A 366 -12.49 -11.08 -26.72
C ASP A 366 -10.99 -11.08 -26.39
N VAL A 367 -10.48 -12.23 -25.92
CA VAL A 367 -9.08 -12.37 -25.54
C VAL A 367 -8.13 -12.15 -26.72
N ARG A 368 -8.56 -12.50 -27.95
CA ARG A 368 -7.76 -12.32 -29.17
C ARG A 368 -7.53 -10.83 -29.43
N PHE A 369 -8.53 -9.99 -29.17
CA PHE A 369 -8.41 -8.54 -29.30
C PHE A 369 -7.38 -7.99 -28.29
N ARG A 370 -7.48 -8.37 -27.01
CA ARG A 370 -6.52 -7.92 -25.98
C ARG A 370 -5.10 -8.39 -26.26
N ARG A 371 -4.94 -9.65 -26.68
CA ARG A 371 -3.63 -10.20 -27.11
C ARG A 371 -3.07 -9.44 -28.31
N ALA A 372 -3.89 -9.11 -29.30
CA ALA A 372 -3.45 -8.32 -30.46
C ALA A 372 -2.93 -6.94 -30.07
N LEU A 373 -3.66 -6.22 -29.19
CA LEU A 373 -3.21 -4.93 -28.69
C LEU A 373 -1.88 -5.04 -27.94
N SER A 374 -1.69 -6.08 -27.14
CA SER A 374 -0.45 -6.33 -26.41
C SER A 374 0.73 -6.64 -27.35
N LEU A 375 0.55 -7.55 -28.31
CA LEU A 375 1.57 -7.96 -29.30
C LEU A 375 1.98 -6.81 -30.25
N ALA A 376 1.08 -5.83 -30.46
CA ALA A 376 1.39 -4.69 -31.31
C ALA A 376 2.36 -3.70 -30.68
N ILE A 377 2.52 -3.71 -29.35
CA ILE A 377 3.43 -2.80 -28.63
C ILE A 377 4.87 -3.28 -28.72
N ASP A 378 5.75 -2.45 -29.27
CA ASP A 378 7.21 -2.65 -29.17
C ASP A 378 7.71 -2.12 -27.82
N ARG A 379 7.80 -3.03 -26.86
CA ARG A 379 8.21 -2.70 -25.49
C ARG A 379 9.70 -2.39 -25.38
N GLU A 380 10.54 -2.92 -26.28
CA GLU A 380 11.96 -2.59 -26.33
C GLU A 380 12.16 -1.15 -26.83
N GLU A 381 11.50 -0.77 -27.94
CA GLU A 381 11.52 0.60 -28.46
C GLU A 381 10.95 1.59 -27.41
N LEU A 382 9.83 1.22 -26.77
CA LEU A 382 9.24 2.01 -25.68
C LEU A 382 10.21 2.19 -24.51
N ASN A 383 10.90 1.12 -24.09
CA ASN A 383 11.88 1.15 -23.01
C ASN A 383 13.04 2.10 -23.34
N GLN A 384 13.58 2.01 -24.57
CA GLN A 384 14.67 2.88 -24.98
C GLN A 384 14.24 4.36 -25.08
N ALA A 385 13.08 4.62 -25.68
CA ALA A 385 12.64 5.98 -25.94
C ALA A 385 12.18 6.73 -24.69
N VAL A 386 11.45 6.06 -23.78
CA VAL A 386 10.80 6.70 -22.62
C VAL A 386 11.57 6.46 -21.33
N TYR A 387 12.17 5.25 -21.18
CA TYR A 387 12.78 4.82 -19.91
C TYR A 387 14.31 4.62 -20.01
N LEU A 388 14.94 5.14 -21.07
CA LEU A 388 16.41 5.13 -21.26
C LEU A 388 17.02 3.71 -21.24
N GLY A 389 16.24 2.67 -21.55
CA GLY A 389 16.68 1.27 -21.48
C GLY A 389 16.84 0.73 -20.05
N LEU A 390 16.36 1.46 -19.03
CA LEU A 390 16.59 1.12 -17.62
C LEU A 390 15.50 0.25 -17.00
N ALA A 391 14.43 -0.03 -17.74
CA ALA A 391 13.35 -0.92 -17.37
C ALA A 391 13.45 -2.28 -18.07
N LYS A 392 12.49 -3.16 -17.83
CA LYS A 392 12.36 -4.45 -18.51
C LYS A 392 11.00 -4.55 -19.18
N PRO A 393 10.90 -4.94 -20.47
CA PRO A 393 9.65 -5.31 -21.11
C PRO A 393 8.89 -6.34 -20.30
N SER A 394 7.61 -6.09 -20.05
CA SER A 394 6.83 -6.97 -19.19
C SER A 394 5.33 -6.78 -19.38
N ASN A 395 4.58 -7.82 -19.03
CA ASN A 395 3.17 -7.68 -18.69
C ASN A 395 2.97 -6.91 -17.38
N ASN A 396 1.72 -6.56 -17.09
CA ASN A 396 1.31 -6.02 -15.79
C ASN A 396 1.16 -7.17 -14.78
N THR A 397 2.24 -7.47 -14.06
CA THR A 397 2.32 -8.63 -13.17
C THR A 397 3.23 -8.34 -11.96
N ILE A 398 3.40 -9.34 -11.10
CA ILE A 398 4.30 -9.25 -9.94
C ILE A 398 5.78 -9.16 -10.36
N MET A 399 6.60 -8.64 -9.45
CA MET A 399 8.01 -8.36 -9.73
C MET A 399 8.88 -9.62 -9.77
N GLU A 400 9.85 -9.62 -10.68
CA GLU A 400 10.95 -10.57 -10.68
C GLU A 400 11.71 -10.58 -9.34
N GLY A 401 12.00 -11.78 -8.85
CA GLY A 401 12.69 -11.98 -7.56
C GLY A 401 11.77 -12.13 -6.35
N THR A 402 10.45 -12.04 -6.54
CA THR A 402 9.47 -12.44 -5.51
C THR A 402 9.25 -13.94 -5.51
N GLU A 403 8.84 -14.52 -4.38
CA GLU A 403 8.72 -15.98 -4.23
C GLU A 403 7.66 -16.63 -5.13
N LEU A 404 6.71 -15.83 -5.63
CA LEU A 404 5.60 -16.30 -6.48
C LEU A 404 5.87 -16.05 -7.98
N PHE A 405 6.94 -15.35 -8.34
CA PHE A 405 7.21 -14.97 -9.71
C PHE A 405 7.63 -16.16 -10.59
N LYS A 406 7.08 -16.18 -11.81
CA LYS A 406 7.53 -17.02 -12.91
C LYS A 406 7.73 -16.18 -14.17
N PRO A 407 8.78 -16.44 -14.99
CA PRO A 407 9.06 -15.63 -16.18
C PRO A 407 7.90 -15.54 -17.17
N GLU A 408 7.09 -16.60 -17.30
CA GLU A 408 5.93 -16.64 -18.18
C GLU A 408 4.88 -15.59 -17.85
N TYR A 409 4.74 -15.16 -16.59
CA TYR A 409 3.80 -14.10 -16.22
C TYR A 409 4.17 -12.75 -16.84
N ALA A 410 5.46 -12.49 -16.99
CA ALA A 410 5.98 -11.25 -17.56
C ALA A 410 6.03 -11.27 -19.10
N THR A 411 6.21 -12.46 -19.71
CA THR A 411 6.55 -12.56 -21.13
C THR A 411 5.42 -13.03 -22.04
N LYS A 412 4.40 -13.71 -21.48
CA LYS A 412 3.31 -14.27 -22.29
C LYS A 412 2.50 -13.16 -22.96
N TRP A 413 2.41 -13.18 -24.29
CA TRP A 413 1.76 -12.16 -25.13
C TRP A 413 2.38 -10.75 -25.03
N ALA A 414 3.61 -10.64 -24.50
CA ALA A 414 4.33 -9.37 -24.33
C ALA A 414 5.43 -9.12 -25.37
N ASN A 415 5.76 -10.10 -26.21
CA ASN A 415 6.66 -9.93 -27.34
C ASN A 415 6.03 -9.06 -28.43
N HIS A 416 6.88 -8.35 -29.20
CA HIS A 416 6.42 -7.56 -30.34
C HIS A 416 6.21 -8.46 -31.56
N ASP A 417 4.96 -8.65 -31.96
CA ASP A 417 4.58 -9.39 -33.17
C ASP A 417 3.36 -8.73 -33.86
N PRO A 418 3.59 -7.67 -34.65
CA PRO A 418 2.51 -6.97 -35.34
C PRO A 418 1.82 -7.80 -36.44
N LYS A 419 2.49 -8.85 -36.95
CA LYS A 419 1.88 -9.76 -37.92
C LYS A 419 0.84 -10.64 -37.25
N LEU A 420 1.17 -11.26 -36.13
CA LEU A 420 0.22 -12.04 -35.35
C LEU A 420 -0.88 -11.13 -34.78
N ALA A 421 -0.55 -9.93 -34.33
CA ALA A 421 -1.54 -8.94 -33.90
C ALA A 421 -2.57 -8.63 -34.98
N SER A 422 -2.12 -8.36 -36.23
CA SER A 422 -3.02 -8.13 -37.36
C SER A 422 -3.89 -9.33 -37.67
N LYS A 423 -3.33 -10.54 -37.63
CA LYS A 423 -4.08 -11.78 -37.83
C LYS A 423 -5.21 -11.95 -36.78
N LEU A 424 -4.89 -11.74 -35.50
CA LEU A 424 -5.87 -11.82 -34.43
C LEU A 424 -6.98 -10.77 -34.58
N LEU A 425 -6.64 -9.54 -35.04
CA LEU A 425 -7.61 -8.50 -35.33
C LEU A 425 -8.54 -8.89 -36.50
N ASP A 426 -8.02 -9.58 -37.52
CA ASP A 426 -8.87 -10.12 -38.61
C ASP A 426 -9.81 -11.22 -38.10
N GLU A 427 -9.32 -12.11 -37.23
CA GLU A 427 -10.09 -13.20 -36.63
C GLU A 427 -11.22 -12.73 -35.70
N VAL A 428 -11.10 -11.56 -35.07
CA VAL A 428 -12.20 -10.94 -34.29
C VAL A 428 -13.18 -10.14 -35.14
N GLY A 429 -13.01 -10.15 -36.47
CA GLY A 429 -13.93 -9.52 -37.43
C GLY A 429 -13.56 -8.07 -37.81
N LEU A 430 -12.40 -7.56 -37.40
CA LEU A 430 -11.93 -6.22 -37.78
C LEU A 430 -11.11 -6.25 -39.09
N ASN A 431 -11.60 -6.96 -40.12
CA ASN A 431 -10.90 -7.17 -41.40
C ASN A 431 -11.13 -6.06 -42.43
N LYS A 432 -12.10 -5.18 -42.25
CA LYS A 432 -12.36 -4.03 -43.12
C LYS A 432 -11.56 -2.81 -42.64
N ARG A 433 -11.09 -1.98 -43.60
CA ARG A 433 -10.35 -0.75 -43.31
C ARG A 433 -10.96 0.45 -44.03
N GLY A 434 -10.88 1.61 -43.39
CA GLY A 434 -11.19 2.87 -44.03
C GLY A 434 -10.09 3.33 -44.99
N SER A 435 -10.30 4.46 -45.67
CA SER A 435 -9.30 5.07 -46.57
C SER A 435 -8.01 5.50 -45.88
N ASP A 436 -8.05 5.72 -44.57
CA ASP A 436 -6.94 6.09 -43.72
C ASP A 436 -6.15 4.86 -43.17
N GLY A 437 -6.54 3.63 -43.58
CA GLY A 437 -5.94 2.39 -43.14
C GLY A 437 -6.42 1.90 -41.76
N ILE A 438 -7.26 2.68 -41.06
CA ILE A 438 -7.83 2.29 -39.78
C ILE A 438 -8.92 1.23 -39.98
N ARG A 439 -8.94 0.20 -39.15
CA ARG A 439 -9.94 -0.86 -39.16
C ARG A 439 -11.33 -0.33 -38.82
N LEU A 440 -12.36 -0.96 -39.33
CA LEU A 440 -13.72 -0.59 -39.02
C LEU A 440 -14.32 -1.60 -38.03
N LEU A 441 -15.06 -1.09 -37.06
CA LEU A 441 -15.91 -1.88 -36.18
C LEU A 441 -17.05 -2.54 -36.95
N PRO A 442 -17.71 -3.57 -36.42
CA PRO A 442 -18.88 -4.20 -37.08
C PRO A 442 -20.01 -3.21 -37.40
N ASP A 443 -20.16 -2.14 -36.61
CA ASP A 443 -21.15 -1.08 -36.81
C ASP A 443 -20.71 0.00 -37.85
N GLY A 444 -19.52 -0.16 -38.43
CA GLY A 444 -18.95 0.76 -39.43
C GLY A 444 -18.15 1.94 -38.88
N ARG A 445 -18.14 2.15 -37.56
CA ARG A 445 -17.26 3.19 -36.94
C ARG A 445 -15.78 2.80 -37.12
N PRO A 446 -14.87 3.79 -37.25
CA PRO A 446 -13.44 3.49 -37.21
C PRO A 446 -13.03 2.91 -35.83
N ALA A 447 -12.12 1.95 -35.84
CA ALA A 447 -11.56 1.35 -34.62
C ALA A 447 -10.65 2.35 -33.90
N THR A 448 -11.27 3.34 -33.26
CA THR A 448 -10.61 4.41 -32.50
C THR A 448 -10.85 4.22 -31.02
N ILE A 449 -9.79 3.85 -30.28
CA ILE A 449 -9.83 3.67 -28.82
C ILE A 449 -9.48 5.00 -28.16
N VAL A 450 -10.38 5.51 -27.32
CA VAL A 450 -10.09 6.64 -26.43
C VAL A 450 -9.52 6.08 -25.13
N VAL A 451 -8.24 6.38 -24.86
CA VAL A 451 -7.55 5.99 -23.62
C VAL A 451 -7.60 7.18 -22.66
N GLU A 452 -8.36 7.03 -21.58
CA GLU A 452 -8.46 8.05 -20.52
C GLU A 452 -7.38 7.82 -19.45
N HIS A 453 -6.73 8.89 -18.99
CA HIS A 453 -5.69 8.80 -17.96
C HIS A 453 -5.74 10.02 -17.03
N ALA A 454 -5.18 9.90 -15.82
CA ALA A 454 -5.04 11.03 -14.91
C ALA A 454 -3.93 11.95 -15.41
N SER A 455 -4.19 13.27 -15.47
CA SER A 455 -3.29 14.27 -16.07
C SER A 455 -2.07 14.66 -15.22
N GLU A 456 -1.86 13.98 -14.09
CA GLU A 456 -0.86 14.37 -13.10
C GLU A 456 0.58 13.98 -13.49
N GLU A 457 0.75 13.08 -14.48
CA GLU A 457 2.05 12.53 -14.88
C GLU A 457 2.30 12.68 -16.39
N THR A 458 3.32 13.45 -16.77
CA THR A 458 3.67 13.71 -18.17
C THR A 458 4.38 12.53 -18.85
N GLU A 459 5.07 11.67 -18.09
CA GLU A 459 5.76 10.47 -18.57
C GLU A 459 4.78 9.48 -19.21
N ASP A 460 3.56 9.39 -18.68
CA ASP A 460 2.49 8.58 -19.23
C ASP A 460 2.07 9.06 -20.63
N ALA A 461 2.10 10.37 -20.90
CA ALA A 461 1.71 10.95 -22.18
C ALA A 461 2.66 10.52 -23.30
N ASP A 462 3.98 10.52 -23.07
CA ASP A 462 4.99 10.12 -24.04
C ASP A 462 4.88 8.62 -24.36
N ALA A 463 4.71 7.79 -23.33
CA ALA A 463 4.51 6.35 -23.50
C ALA A 463 3.22 6.06 -24.30
N LEU A 464 2.12 6.72 -23.97
CA LEU A 464 0.84 6.55 -24.67
C LEU A 464 0.92 7.01 -26.14
N GLN A 465 1.61 8.10 -26.42
CA GLN A 465 1.82 8.57 -27.79
C GLN A 465 2.52 7.49 -28.63
N LEU A 466 3.60 6.92 -28.11
CA LEU A 466 4.36 5.87 -28.81
C LEU A 466 3.53 4.59 -29.00
N ILE A 467 2.77 4.18 -27.98
CA ILE A 467 1.83 3.05 -28.10
C ILE A 467 0.80 3.33 -29.20
N GLY A 468 0.29 4.54 -29.32
CA GLY A 468 -0.62 4.96 -30.38
C GLY A 468 -0.04 4.76 -31.77
N GLU A 469 1.24 5.08 -31.98
CA GLU A 469 1.92 4.83 -33.25
C GLU A 469 2.11 3.34 -33.55
N PHE A 470 2.38 2.51 -32.54
CA PHE A 470 2.44 1.06 -32.72
C PHE A 470 1.06 0.47 -33.12
N TRP A 471 -0.01 0.87 -32.43
CA TRP A 471 -1.35 0.38 -32.73
C TRP A 471 -1.83 0.84 -34.11
N LYS A 472 -1.45 2.03 -34.56
CA LYS A 472 -1.76 2.53 -35.90
C LYS A 472 -1.19 1.62 -37.01
N LYS A 473 0.01 1.06 -36.81
CA LYS A 473 0.63 0.11 -37.76
C LYS A 473 -0.23 -1.14 -38.01
N VAL A 474 -1.02 -1.56 -37.02
CA VAL A 474 -1.96 -2.69 -37.14
C VAL A 474 -3.40 -2.24 -37.42
N GLY A 475 -3.63 -0.93 -37.63
CA GLY A 475 -4.92 -0.35 -38.03
C GLY A 475 -5.86 -0.02 -36.87
N ILE A 476 -5.36 0.14 -35.67
CA ILE A 476 -6.10 0.66 -34.51
C ILE A 476 -5.64 2.09 -34.24
N LYS A 477 -6.58 3.04 -34.22
CA LYS A 477 -6.30 4.42 -33.84
C LYS A 477 -6.45 4.59 -32.33
N MET A 478 -5.50 5.28 -31.71
CA MET A 478 -5.61 5.67 -30.31
C MET A 478 -5.72 7.20 -30.18
N LEU A 479 -6.57 7.63 -29.29
CA LEU A 479 -6.67 9.02 -28.82
C LEU A 479 -6.49 9.01 -27.31
N THR A 480 -5.65 9.89 -26.80
CA THR A 480 -5.48 10.08 -25.35
C THR A 480 -6.43 11.16 -24.84
N LYS A 481 -6.97 10.97 -23.65
CA LYS A 481 -7.87 11.94 -23.01
C LYS A 481 -7.44 12.14 -21.55
N PRO A 482 -6.62 13.16 -21.27
CA PRO A 482 -6.24 13.49 -19.90
C PRO A 482 -7.45 13.98 -19.11
N GLN A 483 -7.56 13.58 -17.85
CA GLN A 483 -8.63 13.90 -16.92
C GLN A 483 -8.06 14.30 -15.56
N THR A 484 -8.82 15.07 -14.77
CA THR A 484 -8.53 15.15 -13.34
C THR A 484 -8.75 13.76 -12.70
N ARG A 485 -8.03 13.45 -11.63
CA ARG A 485 -8.13 12.15 -10.95
C ARG A 485 -9.57 11.79 -10.53
N GLU A 486 -10.34 12.79 -10.16
CA GLU A 486 -11.75 12.61 -9.78
C GLU A 486 -12.61 12.19 -10.99
N ASN A 487 -12.53 12.95 -12.09
CA ASN A 487 -13.26 12.65 -13.33
C ASN A 487 -12.81 11.32 -13.95
N PHE A 488 -11.50 11.05 -13.95
CA PHE A 488 -10.96 9.77 -14.38
C PHE A 488 -11.62 8.58 -13.65
N ARG A 489 -11.67 8.63 -12.32
CA ARG A 489 -12.32 7.58 -11.52
C ARG A 489 -13.81 7.48 -11.80
N LEU A 490 -14.51 8.61 -11.84
CA LEU A 490 -15.94 8.63 -12.12
C LEU A 490 -16.25 7.91 -13.44
N ARG A 491 -15.53 8.23 -14.52
CA ARG A 491 -15.75 7.66 -15.85
C ARG A 491 -15.30 6.20 -15.97
N ALA A 492 -14.18 5.84 -15.33
CA ALA A 492 -13.74 4.44 -15.28
C ALA A 492 -14.77 3.57 -14.54
N PHE A 493 -15.30 4.05 -13.41
CA PHE A 493 -16.20 3.30 -12.55
C PHE A 493 -17.64 3.21 -13.09
N SER A 494 -18.09 4.22 -13.85
CA SER A 494 -19.41 4.18 -14.51
C SER A 494 -19.45 3.24 -15.73
N GLY A 495 -18.32 2.90 -16.32
CA GLY A 495 -18.23 2.16 -17.58
C GLY A 495 -18.14 3.06 -18.82
N ASP A 496 -18.10 4.40 -18.66
CA ASP A 496 -18.05 5.35 -19.80
C ASP A 496 -16.68 5.39 -20.48
N ALA A 497 -15.60 5.07 -19.76
CA ALA A 497 -14.28 4.91 -20.34
C ALA A 497 -14.16 3.52 -20.98
N VAL A 498 -13.86 3.48 -22.28
CA VAL A 498 -13.63 2.23 -23.03
C VAL A 498 -12.32 1.59 -22.62
N MET A 499 -11.30 2.40 -22.40
CA MET A 499 -9.99 1.97 -21.94
C MET A 499 -9.38 3.07 -21.06
N THR A 500 -8.66 2.66 -20.05
CA THR A 500 -7.92 3.59 -19.18
C THR A 500 -6.43 3.23 -19.16
N ALA A 501 -5.60 4.22 -18.83
CA ALA A 501 -4.19 4.01 -18.55
C ALA A 501 -3.88 4.49 -17.13
N PHE A 502 -3.14 3.68 -16.37
CA PHE A 502 -2.72 3.99 -15.01
C PHE A 502 -1.48 3.16 -14.65
N ALA A 503 -0.91 3.40 -13.46
CA ALA A 503 0.15 2.54 -12.91
C ALA A 503 -0.29 1.07 -12.90
N GLY A 504 0.64 0.15 -13.04
CA GLY A 504 0.40 -1.29 -12.91
C GLY A 504 -0.01 -1.69 -11.51
N VAL A 505 -0.20 -3.00 -11.31
CA VAL A 505 -0.59 -3.57 -10.01
C VAL A 505 0.34 -3.10 -8.90
N VAL A 506 -0.23 -2.70 -7.78
CA VAL A 506 0.52 -2.20 -6.62
C VAL A 506 0.97 -3.32 -5.68
N THR A 507 0.29 -4.47 -5.72
CA THR A 507 0.69 -5.71 -5.03
C THR A 507 1.74 -6.45 -5.86
N ALA A 508 2.85 -5.76 -6.15
CA ALA A 508 3.86 -6.29 -7.06
C ALA A 508 4.95 -7.14 -6.38
N ALA A 509 5.05 -7.11 -5.05
CA ALA A 509 5.98 -7.94 -4.27
C ALA A 509 5.25 -8.84 -3.25
N PRO A 510 4.33 -9.72 -3.69
CA PRO A 510 3.52 -10.52 -2.78
C PRO A 510 4.29 -11.70 -2.18
N THR A 511 3.84 -12.11 -0.99
CA THR A 511 4.07 -13.44 -0.42
C THR A 511 2.81 -14.30 -0.59
N VAL A 512 2.86 -15.56 -0.20
CA VAL A 512 1.68 -16.44 -0.21
C VAL A 512 0.55 -15.92 0.69
N ASP A 513 0.89 -15.12 1.69
CA ASP A 513 -0.05 -14.54 2.65
C ASP A 513 -0.60 -13.17 2.21
N THR A 514 -0.03 -12.58 1.17
CA THR A 514 -0.55 -11.34 0.56
C THR A 514 -1.79 -11.65 -0.26
N SER A 515 -2.80 -10.81 -0.16
CA SER A 515 -4.07 -11.01 -0.87
C SER A 515 -3.95 -10.80 -2.39
N PRO A 516 -4.39 -11.76 -3.23
CA PRO A 516 -4.43 -11.60 -4.68
C PRO A 516 -5.65 -10.81 -5.20
N LYS A 517 -6.43 -10.18 -4.34
CA LYS A 517 -7.71 -9.53 -4.69
C LYS A 517 -7.59 -8.47 -5.81
N GLU A 518 -6.42 -7.83 -5.96
CA GLU A 518 -6.18 -6.86 -7.03
C GLU A 518 -6.27 -7.48 -8.42
N PHE A 519 -5.99 -8.78 -8.53
CA PHE A 519 -6.07 -9.56 -9.77
C PHE A 519 -7.44 -10.21 -10.01
N ALA A 520 -8.46 -9.93 -9.19
CA ALA A 520 -9.81 -10.50 -9.32
C ALA A 520 -10.87 -9.39 -9.41
N PRO A 521 -12.00 -9.64 -10.11
CA PRO A 521 -13.07 -8.65 -10.30
C PRO A 521 -13.95 -8.48 -9.05
N THR A 522 -13.32 -8.13 -7.92
CA THR A 522 -13.98 -8.01 -6.60
C THR A 522 -13.90 -6.61 -6.01
N MET A 523 -13.21 -5.67 -6.68
CA MET A 523 -13.06 -4.28 -6.24
C MET A 523 -13.43 -3.32 -7.36
N GLN A 524 -14.18 -2.25 -7.04
CA GLN A 524 -14.48 -1.17 -7.97
C GLN A 524 -13.22 -0.50 -8.52
N GLY A 525 -12.13 -0.49 -7.75
CA GLY A 525 -10.84 0.02 -8.16
C GLY A 525 -10.13 -0.77 -9.27
N GLY A 526 -10.58 -1.98 -9.59
CA GLY A 526 -10.10 -2.77 -10.74
C GLY A 526 -10.59 -2.15 -12.05
N LEU A 527 -9.75 -1.33 -12.70
CA LEU A 527 -10.12 -0.47 -13.84
C LEU A 527 -10.66 -1.25 -15.05
N GLN A 528 -10.23 -2.50 -15.25
CA GLN A 528 -10.70 -3.36 -16.33
C GLN A 528 -12.08 -3.95 -16.10
N TRP A 529 -12.62 -3.91 -14.87
CA TRP A 529 -13.89 -4.54 -14.50
C TRP A 529 -14.61 -3.83 -13.33
N SER A 530 -14.53 -2.51 -13.29
CA SER A 530 -15.01 -1.69 -12.16
C SER A 530 -16.47 -1.98 -11.78
N ARG A 531 -17.36 -2.25 -12.76
CA ARG A 531 -18.78 -2.53 -12.46
C ARG A 531 -19.00 -3.91 -11.83
N TRP A 532 -18.16 -4.92 -12.14
CA TRP A 532 -18.18 -6.21 -11.44
C TRP A 532 -17.68 -6.07 -10.01
N GLY A 533 -16.60 -5.31 -9.81
CA GLY A 533 -16.09 -4.99 -8.46
C GLY A 533 -17.11 -4.24 -7.62
N MET A 534 -17.80 -3.23 -8.22
CA MET A 534 -18.88 -2.50 -7.56
C MET A 534 -20.02 -3.43 -7.11
N PHE A 535 -20.37 -4.43 -7.93
CA PHE A 535 -21.39 -5.41 -7.56
C PHE A 535 -21.01 -6.20 -6.31
N VAL A 536 -19.76 -6.64 -6.22
CA VAL A 536 -19.25 -7.37 -5.05
C VAL A 536 -19.23 -6.47 -3.81
N GLU A 537 -18.63 -5.28 -3.90
CA GLU A 537 -18.52 -4.34 -2.78
C GLU A 537 -19.88 -3.84 -2.27
N SER A 538 -20.84 -3.66 -3.19
CA SER A 538 -22.21 -3.24 -2.83
C SER A 538 -23.13 -4.38 -2.42
N LYS A 539 -22.62 -5.61 -2.29
CA LYS A 539 -23.40 -6.82 -1.99
C LYS A 539 -24.56 -7.01 -2.98
N GLY A 540 -24.32 -6.72 -4.26
CA GLY A 540 -25.28 -6.93 -5.36
C GLY A 540 -26.28 -5.79 -5.58
N THR A 541 -26.18 -4.67 -4.84
CA THR A 541 -27.14 -3.54 -4.97
C THR A 541 -26.76 -2.57 -6.08
N LYS A 542 -25.50 -2.53 -6.51
CA LYS A 542 -24.99 -1.64 -7.58
C LYS A 542 -24.00 -2.41 -8.47
N GLY A 543 -23.76 -1.89 -9.67
CA GLY A 543 -22.85 -2.50 -10.62
C GLY A 543 -23.49 -3.63 -11.42
N GLU A 544 -22.67 -4.55 -11.93
CA GLU A 544 -23.07 -5.72 -12.73
C GLU A 544 -22.46 -6.98 -12.12
N LYS A 545 -23.20 -8.09 -12.13
CA LYS A 545 -22.63 -9.40 -11.78
C LYS A 545 -21.62 -9.82 -12.84
N CYS A 546 -20.47 -10.40 -12.43
CA CYS A 546 -19.50 -10.96 -13.35
C CYS A 546 -20.17 -12.01 -14.26
N ASP A 547 -20.00 -11.89 -15.59
CA ASP A 547 -20.63 -12.73 -16.62
C ASP A 547 -19.65 -13.23 -17.70
N LEU A 548 -18.35 -12.92 -17.57
CA LEU A 548 -17.28 -13.46 -18.42
C LEU A 548 -16.60 -14.64 -17.71
N PRO A 549 -16.78 -15.89 -18.18
CA PRO A 549 -16.33 -17.08 -17.45
C PRO A 549 -14.86 -17.06 -17.02
N SER A 550 -13.94 -16.61 -17.90
CA SER A 550 -12.50 -16.54 -17.58
C SER A 550 -12.18 -15.54 -16.47
N ALA A 551 -12.88 -14.40 -16.43
CA ALA A 551 -12.72 -13.41 -15.37
C ALA A 551 -13.41 -13.85 -14.06
N CYS A 552 -14.61 -14.43 -14.14
CA CYS A 552 -15.35 -14.90 -12.97
C CYS A 552 -14.60 -16.01 -12.23
N LYS A 553 -13.85 -16.84 -12.95
CA LYS A 553 -13.02 -17.90 -12.38
C LYS A 553 -11.91 -17.36 -11.43
N LEU A 554 -11.46 -16.12 -11.64
CA LEU A 554 -10.53 -15.45 -10.72
C LEU A 554 -11.16 -15.24 -9.34
N ILE A 555 -12.47 -15.04 -9.26
CA ILE A 555 -13.21 -14.95 -7.99
C ILE A 555 -13.17 -16.30 -7.26
N ASP A 556 -13.29 -17.41 -7.99
CA ASP A 556 -13.24 -18.74 -7.38
C ASP A 556 -11.83 -19.03 -6.82
N TYR A 557 -10.77 -18.69 -7.57
CA TYR A 557 -9.39 -18.83 -7.10
C TYR A 557 -9.11 -17.92 -5.90
N LEU A 558 -9.60 -16.67 -5.91
CA LEU A 558 -9.51 -15.78 -4.78
C LEU A 558 -10.19 -16.40 -3.55
N ARG A 559 -11.39 -16.99 -3.72
CA ARG A 559 -12.11 -17.64 -2.63
C ARG A 559 -11.36 -18.87 -2.08
N GLU A 560 -10.69 -19.67 -2.94
CA GLU A 560 -9.82 -20.76 -2.48
C GLU A 560 -8.70 -20.21 -1.58
N TRP A 561 -8.10 -19.08 -1.97
CA TRP A 561 -7.08 -18.41 -1.16
C TRP A 561 -7.66 -17.88 0.17
N GLU A 562 -8.83 -17.23 0.12
CA GLU A 562 -9.49 -16.62 1.28
C GLU A 562 -9.93 -17.63 2.34
N THR A 563 -10.31 -18.83 1.93
CA THR A 563 -10.88 -19.84 2.83
C THR A 563 -9.87 -20.85 3.34
N SER A 564 -8.61 -20.77 2.89
CA SER A 564 -7.57 -21.73 3.28
C SER A 564 -6.55 -21.11 4.25
N ALA A 565 -6.20 -21.85 5.29
CA ALA A 565 -5.04 -21.58 6.16
C ALA A 565 -3.76 -22.28 5.65
N ASP A 566 -3.86 -23.17 4.64
CA ASP A 566 -2.73 -23.93 4.09
C ASP A 566 -1.94 -23.08 3.08
N PRO A 567 -0.65 -22.77 3.32
CA PRO A 567 0.20 -22.04 2.40
C PRO A 567 0.32 -22.67 1.01
N ALA A 568 0.22 -24.01 0.90
CA ALA A 568 0.29 -24.71 -0.40
C ALA A 568 -0.95 -24.42 -1.25
N VAL A 569 -2.13 -24.41 -0.64
CA VAL A 569 -3.40 -24.05 -1.31
C VAL A 569 -3.36 -22.58 -1.74
N ARG A 570 -2.90 -21.68 -0.87
CA ARG A 570 -2.75 -20.25 -1.18
C ARG A 570 -1.77 -20.01 -2.33
N ARG A 571 -0.64 -20.71 -2.34
CA ARG A 571 0.34 -20.65 -3.44
C ARG A 571 -0.27 -21.11 -4.75
N LYS A 572 -1.03 -22.21 -4.74
CA LYS A 572 -1.73 -22.71 -5.93
C LYS A 572 -2.75 -21.71 -6.44
N ALA A 573 -3.53 -21.09 -5.58
CA ALA A 573 -4.50 -20.06 -5.96
C ALA A 573 -3.82 -18.84 -6.61
N TRP A 574 -2.70 -18.36 -6.04
CA TRP A 574 -1.86 -17.33 -6.64
C TRP A 574 -1.37 -17.71 -8.04
N ASP A 575 -0.83 -18.93 -8.19
CA ASP A 575 -0.33 -19.42 -9.48
C ASP A 575 -1.44 -19.47 -10.55
N GLN A 576 -2.62 -19.93 -10.18
CA GLN A 576 -3.79 -19.97 -11.07
C GLN A 576 -4.24 -18.56 -11.49
N ILE A 577 -4.24 -17.61 -10.57
CA ILE A 577 -4.62 -16.21 -10.83
C ILE A 577 -3.59 -15.56 -11.77
N LEU A 578 -2.30 -15.67 -11.49
CA LEU A 578 -1.24 -15.07 -12.30
C LEU A 578 -1.15 -15.69 -13.69
N THR A 579 -1.29 -17.01 -13.79
CA THR A 579 -1.34 -17.73 -15.08
C THR A 579 -2.54 -17.27 -15.91
N SER A 580 -3.72 -17.17 -15.30
CA SER A 580 -4.93 -16.68 -15.99
C SER A 580 -4.78 -15.22 -16.42
N SER A 581 -4.21 -14.36 -15.57
CA SER A 581 -4.01 -12.94 -15.88
C SER A 581 -3.05 -12.76 -17.07
N ALA A 582 -1.95 -13.53 -17.10
CA ALA A 582 -0.99 -13.50 -18.19
C ALA A 582 -1.58 -14.03 -19.51
N ASP A 583 -2.39 -15.09 -19.45
CA ASP A 583 -2.99 -15.69 -20.65
C ASP A 583 -4.13 -14.86 -21.22
N GLU A 584 -5.02 -14.38 -20.36
CA GLU A 584 -6.20 -13.60 -20.74
C GLU A 584 -5.89 -12.14 -21.06
N VAL A 585 -4.72 -11.62 -20.67
CA VAL A 585 -4.32 -10.21 -20.89
C VAL A 585 -5.42 -9.25 -20.42
N PHE A 586 -5.91 -9.42 -19.19
CA PHE A 586 -6.95 -8.54 -18.63
C PHE A 586 -6.48 -7.09 -18.46
N SER A 587 -5.17 -6.89 -18.35
CA SER A 587 -4.49 -5.60 -18.47
C SER A 587 -3.23 -5.75 -19.33
N ILE A 588 -2.82 -4.67 -20.01
CA ILE A 588 -1.68 -4.68 -20.91
C ILE A 588 -0.57 -3.90 -20.26
N GLY A 589 0.46 -4.59 -19.78
CA GLY A 589 1.67 -3.95 -19.23
C GLY A 589 2.60 -3.47 -20.33
N THR A 590 3.50 -2.60 -19.96
CA THR A 590 4.53 -2.03 -20.84
C THR A 590 5.93 -2.45 -20.41
N VAL A 591 6.41 -1.88 -19.33
CA VAL A 591 7.71 -2.20 -18.72
C VAL A 591 7.58 -2.24 -17.20
N ASN A 592 8.43 -3.02 -16.55
CA ASN A 592 8.55 -3.04 -15.08
C ASN A 592 10.02 -2.92 -14.64
N GLY A 593 10.25 -2.98 -13.33
CA GLY A 593 11.60 -2.94 -12.75
C GLY A 593 12.31 -1.61 -12.91
N ILE A 594 11.55 -0.53 -13.24
CA ILE A 594 12.12 0.82 -13.28
C ILE A 594 12.66 1.19 -11.89
N ARG A 595 13.67 2.02 -11.87
CA ARG A 595 14.23 2.50 -10.61
C ARG A 595 13.56 3.81 -10.17
N GLN A 596 13.21 3.88 -8.90
CA GLN A 596 12.75 5.10 -8.25
C GLN A 596 13.95 5.86 -7.70
N PRO A 597 14.25 7.06 -8.19
CA PRO A 597 15.27 7.89 -7.56
C PRO A 597 14.80 8.35 -6.18
N VAL A 598 15.67 8.19 -5.19
CA VAL A 598 15.49 8.70 -3.83
C VAL A 598 16.67 9.62 -3.53
N VAL A 599 16.39 10.91 -3.36
CA VAL A 599 17.42 11.90 -3.04
C VAL A 599 17.69 11.88 -1.53
N VAL A 600 18.97 11.79 -1.16
CA VAL A 600 19.44 11.72 0.23
C VAL A 600 20.49 12.80 0.46
N GLY A 601 20.22 13.67 1.43
CA GLY A 601 21.12 14.75 1.83
C GLY A 601 22.44 14.26 2.41
N PRO A 602 23.52 15.04 2.31
CA PRO A 602 24.88 14.58 2.65
C PRO A 602 25.08 14.27 4.14
N LYS A 603 24.19 14.77 4.99
CA LYS A 603 24.22 14.53 6.44
C LYS A 603 23.34 13.38 6.91
N VAL A 604 22.39 12.91 6.09
CA VAL A 604 21.47 11.83 6.47
C VAL A 604 22.21 10.48 6.47
N ARG A 605 21.92 9.66 7.46
CA ARG A 605 22.52 8.34 7.65
C ARG A 605 21.44 7.28 7.84
N ASN A 606 21.82 6.02 7.69
CA ASN A 606 20.97 4.83 7.78
C ASN A 606 19.93 4.68 6.65
N VAL A 607 19.94 5.55 5.64
CA VAL A 607 19.11 5.36 4.42
C VAL A 607 19.80 4.34 3.53
N PRO A 608 19.16 3.22 3.16
CA PRO A 608 19.81 2.20 2.34
C PRO A 608 20.10 2.71 0.93
N LYS A 609 21.25 2.30 0.37
CA LYS A 609 21.63 2.67 -1.01
C LYS A 609 20.74 1.98 -2.04
N GLU A 610 20.31 0.76 -1.74
CA GLU A 610 19.38 -0.04 -2.55
C GLU A 610 18.18 -0.44 -1.70
N GLY A 611 17.00 -0.50 -2.31
CA GLY A 611 15.79 -0.85 -1.62
C GLY A 611 14.61 -1.05 -2.57
N TYR A 612 13.46 -1.28 -1.98
CA TYR A 612 12.16 -1.28 -2.66
C TYR A 612 11.42 0.01 -2.34
N HIS A 613 10.80 0.60 -3.35
CA HIS A 613 9.92 1.74 -3.23
C HIS A 613 8.53 1.31 -3.66
N ALA A 614 7.74 0.82 -2.71
CA ALA A 614 6.40 0.32 -2.94
C ALA A 614 5.44 0.93 -1.93
N TRP A 615 4.18 1.08 -2.34
CA TRP A 615 3.10 1.42 -1.41
C TRP A 615 2.86 0.26 -0.44
N ASP A 616 2.51 -0.90 -0.96
CA ASP A 616 2.42 -2.15 -0.21
C ASP A 616 3.35 -3.21 -0.86
N PRO A 617 4.03 -4.01 -0.07
CA PRO A 617 4.26 -3.84 1.36
C PRO A 617 5.27 -2.74 1.68
N GLY A 618 5.09 -2.08 2.82
CA GLY A 618 6.17 -1.30 3.44
C GLY A 618 6.14 0.21 3.36
N GLY A 619 5.09 0.84 2.82
CA GLY A 619 4.90 2.30 2.92
C GLY A 619 6.10 3.12 2.38
N TYR A 620 6.55 2.84 1.16
CA TYR A 620 7.70 3.49 0.53
C TYR A 620 9.00 3.33 1.34
N ILE A 621 9.36 4.33 2.16
CA ILE A 621 10.55 4.30 3.01
C ILE A 621 10.29 3.64 4.37
N GLY A 622 9.02 3.42 4.75
CA GLY A 622 8.62 2.91 6.05
C GLY A 622 9.26 1.56 6.40
N LEU A 623 9.40 0.68 5.40
CA LEU A 623 10.05 -0.63 5.51
C LEU A 623 11.48 -0.55 6.09
N TYR A 624 12.15 0.60 5.94
CA TYR A 624 13.53 0.82 6.38
C TYR A 624 13.62 1.55 7.71
N GLN A 625 12.49 1.67 8.42
CA GLN A 625 12.41 2.27 9.75
C GLN A 625 13.05 3.66 9.82
N PRO A 626 12.43 4.71 9.25
CA PRO A 626 12.96 6.08 9.26
C PRO A 626 13.24 6.64 10.65
N ASP A 627 12.62 6.09 11.70
CA ASP A 627 12.95 6.40 13.10
C ASP A 627 14.41 6.03 13.49
N THR A 628 15.08 5.18 12.69
CA THR A 628 16.51 4.85 12.81
C THR A 628 17.43 5.75 11.97
N PHE A 629 16.85 6.61 11.12
CA PHE A 629 17.66 7.57 10.37
C PHE A 629 18.16 8.68 11.31
N TRP A 630 19.34 9.21 11.03
CA TRP A 630 19.94 10.24 11.87
C TRP A 630 20.73 11.26 11.07
N ILE A 631 20.92 12.45 11.64
CA ILE A 631 21.63 13.57 11.01
C ILE A 631 23.04 13.65 11.58
N ARG A 632 24.04 13.51 10.70
CA ARG A 632 25.44 13.75 11.07
C ARG A 632 25.63 15.24 11.36
N GLN A 633 26.04 15.54 12.57
CA GLN A 633 26.39 16.89 13.02
C GLN A 633 27.69 17.40 12.37
#